data_63ab0d36b4c3d6f923e01a538e5b7ee7
#
_entry.id   63ab0d36b4c3d6f923e01a538e5b7ee7
#
_cell.length_a   1.000
_cell.length_b   1.000
_cell.length_c   1.000
_cell.angle_alpha   90.00
_cell.angle_beta   90.00
_cell.angle_gamma   90.00
#
_symmetry.space_group_name_H-M   'P 1'
#
loop_
_entity.id
_entity.type
_entity.pdbx_description
1 polymer ?
#
loop_
_entity_poly.entity_id
_entity_poly.type
_entity_poly.pdbx_seq_one_letter_code
_entity_poly.pdbx_strand_id
1 'polypeptide(L)'
;MLSVIIPSYNEEKCIKRAYETIHSLLMENNIDSEFIFVDDGSQDQTYKMITELSQEKNNITGLHFSRNFGKESAISAGLAAVNGDCAVVIDCDLQHPPEKIVEMYRLWEQGYEIVEGIKKERGKEKKLHNIGARFFYSVISIK
;
A
#
# COMPACT_ATOMS: atom_id res chain seq x y z
N MET A 1 -15.06 3.85 -0.98
CA MET A 1 -14.19 2.65 -0.94
C MET A 1 -12.72 3.05 -1.03
N LEU A 2 -11.85 2.44 -0.24
CA LEU A 2 -10.41 2.67 -0.23
C LEU A 2 -9.69 1.61 -1.07
N SER A 3 -8.82 2.01 -2.00
CA SER A 3 -7.93 1.08 -2.72
C SER A 3 -6.56 1.03 -2.02
N VAL A 4 -6.15 -0.16 -1.56
CA VAL A 4 -4.87 -0.38 -0.88
C VAL A 4 -3.89 -0.97 -1.88
N ILE A 5 -2.88 -0.20 -2.28
CA ILE A 5 -1.85 -0.60 -3.24
C ILE A 5 -0.63 -1.12 -2.48
N ILE A 6 -0.21 -2.34 -2.76
CA ILE A 6 0.90 -3.02 -2.10
C ILE A 6 1.91 -3.46 -3.16
N PRO A 7 2.91 -2.61 -3.49
CA PRO A 7 4.02 -3.04 -4.32
C PRO A 7 4.85 -4.09 -3.58
N SER A 8 5.21 -5.17 -4.24
CA SER A 8 5.88 -6.34 -3.65
C SER A 8 7.01 -6.83 -4.55
N TYR A 9 8.15 -7.14 -3.96
CA TYR A 9 9.28 -7.77 -4.65
C TYR A 9 10.04 -8.70 -3.71
N ASN A 10 9.96 -10.01 -3.97
CA ASN A 10 10.52 -11.07 -3.11
C ASN A 10 10.01 -10.98 -1.65
N GLU A 11 8.69 -10.89 -1.50
CA GLU A 11 7.98 -10.68 -0.23
C GLU A 11 7.07 -11.86 0.15
N GLU A 12 7.40 -13.07 -0.29
CA GLU A 12 6.57 -14.27 -0.07
C GLU A 12 6.10 -14.45 1.38
N LYS A 13 6.93 -14.07 2.37
CA LYS A 13 6.62 -14.21 3.78
C LYS A 13 5.66 -13.16 4.32
N CYS A 14 5.47 -12.07 3.58
CA CYS A 14 4.72 -10.90 4.04
C CYS A 14 3.31 -10.79 3.45
N ILE A 15 3.09 -11.33 2.23
CA ILE A 15 1.85 -11.14 1.46
C ILE A 15 0.59 -11.44 2.28
N LYS A 16 0.47 -12.64 2.80
CA LYS A 16 -0.74 -13.07 3.52
C LYS A 16 -0.95 -12.26 4.80
N ARG A 17 0.13 -12.06 5.57
CA ARG A 17 0.08 -11.28 6.81
C ARG A 17 -0.31 -9.83 6.55
N ALA A 18 0.24 -9.21 5.49
CA ALA A 18 -0.09 -7.84 5.13
C ALA A 18 -1.59 -7.70 4.83
N TYR A 19 -2.14 -8.59 4.00
CA TYR A 19 -3.57 -8.61 3.71
C TYR A 19 -4.41 -8.76 4.98
N GLU A 20 -4.16 -9.82 5.76
CA GLU A 20 -4.96 -10.15 6.95
C GLU A 20 -4.95 -9.00 7.96
N THR A 21 -3.78 -8.41 8.22
CA THR A 21 -3.63 -7.32 9.19
C THR A 21 -4.38 -6.08 8.75
N ILE A 22 -4.16 -5.63 7.50
CA ILE A 22 -4.77 -4.40 7.01
C ILE A 22 -6.27 -4.59 6.81
N HIS A 23 -6.70 -5.72 6.24
CA HIS A 23 -8.11 -6.01 6.01
C HIS A 23 -8.91 -6.05 7.31
N SER A 24 -8.43 -6.76 8.34
CA SER A 24 -9.08 -6.79 9.66
C SER A 24 -9.21 -5.39 10.26
N LEU A 25 -8.14 -4.61 10.20
CA LEU A 25 -8.14 -3.24 10.71
C LEU A 25 -9.17 -2.35 10.00
N LEU A 26 -9.25 -2.43 8.67
CA LEU A 26 -10.19 -1.63 7.89
C LEU A 26 -11.64 -2.06 8.15
N MET A 27 -11.89 -3.37 8.25
CA MET A 27 -13.20 -3.91 8.61
C MET A 27 -13.66 -3.46 9.99
N GLU A 28 -12.80 -3.51 11.01
CA GLU A 28 -13.09 -3.04 12.36
C GLU A 28 -13.44 -1.54 12.40
N ASN A 29 -12.92 -0.77 11.45
CA ASN A 29 -13.18 0.66 11.34
C ASN A 29 -14.28 1.02 10.32
N ASN A 30 -15.02 0.02 9.79
CA ASN A 30 -16.09 0.19 8.80
C ASN A 30 -15.61 0.91 7.53
N ILE A 31 -14.40 0.57 7.05
CA ILE A 31 -13.82 1.08 5.81
C ILE A 31 -13.90 -0.01 4.75
N ASP A 32 -14.74 0.19 3.75
CA ASP A 32 -14.82 -0.69 2.58
C ASP A 32 -13.55 -0.55 1.73
N SER A 33 -12.95 -1.69 1.34
CA SER A 33 -11.62 -1.69 0.72
C SER A 33 -11.42 -2.80 -0.30
N GLU A 34 -10.61 -2.47 -1.32
CA GLU A 34 -9.98 -3.41 -2.24
C GLU A 34 -8.47 -3.40 -2.04
N PHE A 35 -7.81 -4.48 -2.44
CA PHE A 35 -6.36 -4.65 -2.35
C PHE A 35 -5.79 -4.90 -3.74
N ILE A 36 -4.75 -4.15 -4.11
CA ILE A 36 -4.04 -4.27 -5.37
C ILE A 36 -2.59 -4.61 -5.06
N PHE A 37 -2.26 -5.88 -5.15
CA PHE A 37 -0.88 -6.34 -5.05
C PHE A 37 -0.20 -6.22 -6.40
N VAL A 38 0.94 -5.57 -6.44
CA VAL A 38 1.74 -5.47 -7.66
C VAL A 38 3.07 -6.16 -7.44
N ASP A 39 3.20 -7.34 -8.01
CA ASP A 39 4.45 -8.10 -8.00
C ASP A 39 5.41 -7.57 -9.06
N ASP A 40 6.50 -6.98 -8.62
CA ASP A 40 7.53 -6.35 -9.46
C ASP A 40 8.54 -7.40 -9.99
N GLY A 41 8.04 -8.48 -10.56
CA GLY A 41 8.85 -9.52 -11.17
C GLY A 41 9.65 -10.35 -10.16
N SER A 42 9.04 -10.75 -9.05
CA SER A 42 9.67 -11.58 -8.02
C SER A 42 10.18 -12.92 -8.56
N GLN A 43 11.23 -13.43 -7.92
CA GLN A 43 11.83 -14.73 -8.24
C GLN A 43 11.49 -15.82 -7.21
N ASP A 44 10.87 -15.44 -6.10
CA ASP A 44 10.38 -16.32 -5.05
C ASP A 44 8.89 -16.68 -5.26
N GLN A 45 8.19 -17.14 -4.22
CA GLN A 45 6.78 -17.53 -4.29
C GLN A 45 5.79 -16.33 -4.18
N THR A 46 6.27 -15.08 -4.20
CA THR A 46 5.43 -13.87 -4.02
C THR A 46 4.23 -13.87 -4.95
N TYR A 47 4.45 -14.01 -6.26
CA TYR A 47 3.35 -13.99 -7.24
C TYR A 47 2.36 -15.15 -7.07
N LYS A 48 2.86 -16.34 -6.76
CA LYS A 48 2.02 -17.50 -6.48
C LYS A 48 1.10 -17.23 -5.29
N MET A 49 1.64 -16.68 -4.20
CA MET A 49 0.85 -16.35 -3.01
C MET A 49 -0.21 -15.28 -3.28
N ILE A 50 0.13 -14.26 -4.08
CA ILE A 50 -0.85 -13.24 -4.51
C ILE A 50 -1.96 -13.89 -5.34
N THR A 51 -1.61 -14.79 -6.25
CA THR A 51 -2.59 -15.50 -7.10
C THR A 51 -3.54 -16.37 -6.26
N GLU A 52 -3.00 -17.16 -5.34
CA GLU A 52 -3.80 -17.99 -4.45
C GLU A 52 -4.76 -17.13 -3.60
N LEU A 53 -4.25 -16.04 -3.03
CA LEU A 53 -5.03 -15.14 -2.21
C LEU A 53 -6.14 -14.44 -3.01
N SER A 54 -5.88 -14.05 -4.25
CA SER A 54 -6.87 -13.44 -5.15
C SER A 54 -7.97 -14.42 -5.59
N GLN A 55 -7.69 -15.71 -5.60
CA GLN A 55 -8.71 -16.75 -5.86
C GLN A 55 -9.60 -17.00 -4.64
N GLU A 56 -9.08 -16.80 -3.44
CA GLU A 56 -9.81 -16.98 -2.18
C GLU A 56 -10.64 -15.74 -1.78
N LYS A 57 -10.23 -14.55 -2.20
CA LYS A 57 -10.78 -13.27 -1.77
C LYS A 57 -11.20 -12.41 -2.95
N ASN A 58 -12.46 -12.02 -2.98
CA ASN A 58 -13.06 -11.25 -4.09
C ASN A 58 -12.60 -9.77 -4.16
N ASN A 59 -11.97 -9.27 -3.11
CA ASN A 59 -11.51 -7.89 -3.02
C ASN A 59 -9.99 -7.73 -3.29
N ILE A 60 -9.36 -8.73 -3.93
CA ILE A 60 -7.93 -8.70 -4.25
C ILE A 60 -7.71 -8.78 -5.75
N THR A 61 -6.91 -7.86 -6.25
CA THR A 61 -6.37 -7.85 -7.61
C THR A 61 -4.86 -8.06 -7.55
N GLY A 62 -4.34 -9.03 -8.30
CA GLY A 62 -2.91 -9.28 -8.46
C GLY A 62 -2.43 -8.83 -9.83
N LEU A 63 -1.41 -7.97 -9.86
CA LEU A 63 -0.67 -7.58 -11.06
C LEU A 63 0.73 -8.19 -11.00
N HIS A 64 1.25 -8.64 -12.14
CA HIS A 64 2.59 -9.23 -12.23
C HIS A 64 3.39 -8.64 -13.37
N PHE A 65 4.60 -8.22 -13.08
CA PHE A 65 5.55 -7.74 -14.07
C PHE A 65 6.46 -8.87 -14.56
N SER A 66 6.77 -8.87 -15.85
CA SER A 66 7.67 -9.85 -16.48
C SER A 66 9.12 -9.79 -15.95
N ARG A 67 9.50 -8.70 -15.31
CA ARG A 67 10.79 -8.46 -14.63
C ARG A 67 10.67 -7.33 -13.63
N ASN A 68 11.68 -7.10 -12.83
CA ASN A 68 11.75 -5.94 -11.95
C ASN A 68 11.90 -4.64 -12.76
N PHE A 69 10.91 -3.74 -12.61
CA PHE A 69 10.89 -2.39 -13.19
C PHE A 69 11.02 -1.29 -12.13
N GLY A 70 11.05 -1.67 -10.87
CA GLY A 70 11.17 -0.77 -9.73
C GLY A 70 9.85 -0.41 -9.06
N LYS A 71 9.96 -0.03 -7.79
CA LYS A 71 8.81 0.27 -6.91
C LYS A 71 7.88 1.35 -7.49
N GLU A 72 8.43 2.40 -8.09
CA GLU A 72 7.64 3.49 -8.67
C GLU A 72 6.78 3.02 -9.84
N SER A 73 7.31 2.12 -10.67
CA SER A 73 6.55 1.49 -11.75
C SER A 73 5.42 0.62 -11.19
N ALA A 74 5.68 -0.13 -10.12
CA ALA A 74 4.68 -0.94 -9.44
C ALA A 74 3.56 -0.07 -8.84
N ILE A 75 3.92 1.03 -8.20
CA ILE A 75 2.95 2.00 -7.67
C ILE A 75 2.09 2.58 -8.80
N SER A 76 2.70 2.99 -9.92
CA SER A 76 1.98 3.54 -11.08
C SER A 76 0.99 2.52 -11.67
N ALA A 77 1.40 1.26 -11.78
CA ALA A 77 0.50 0.20 -12.26
C ALA A 77 -0.65 -0.05 -11.27
N GLY A 78 -0.37 -0.03 -9.97
CA GLY A 78 -1.38 -0.13 -8.93
C GLY A 78 -2.39 1.00 -9.00
N LEU A 79 -1.94 2.24 -9.15
CA LEU A 79 -2.80 3.43 -9.30
C LEU A 79 -3.67 3.36 -10.57
N ALA A 80 -3.19 2.76 -11.64
CA ALA A 80 -3.97 2.57 -12.86
C ALA A 80 -5.09 1.52 -12.72
N ALA A 81 -5.02 0.68 -11.70
CA ALA A 81 -5.97 -0.42 -11.45
C ALA A 81 -6.98 -0.13 -10.33
N VAL A 82 -6.95 1.06 -9.72
CA VAL A 82 -7.84 1.41 -8.61
C VAL A 82 -9.29 1.59 -9.06
N ASN A 83 -10.22 1.10 -8.25
CA ASN A 83 -11.67 1.32 -8.43
C ASN A 83 -12.26 2.15 -7.28
N GLY A 84 -11.52 2.37 -6.20
CA GLY A 84 -11.96 3.15 -5.04
C GLY A 84 -12.04 4.65 -5.30
N ASP A 85 -12.55 5.36 -4.31
CA ASP A 85 -12.66 6.83 -4.35
C ASP A 85 -11.34 7.50 -3.94
N CYS A 86 -10.52 6.78 -3.19
CA CYS A 86 -9.16 7.16 -2.81
C CYS A 86 -8.25 5.93 -2.76
N ALA A 87 -6.95 6.15 -2.85
CA ALA A 87 -5.95 5.10 -2.81
C ALA A 87 -4.89 5.38 -1.75
N VAL A 88 -4.39 4.32 -1.10
CA VAL A 88 -3.22 4.35 -0.23
C VAL A 88 -2.16 3.40 -0.75
N VAL A 89 -0.90 3.82 -0.71
CA VAL A 89 0.25 2.95 -0.99
C VAL A 89 0.90 2.56 0.34
N ILE A 90 1.11 1.27 0.56
CA ILE A 90 1.76 0.74 1.76
C ILE A 90 2.72 -0.40 1.42
N ASP A 91 3.84 -0.48 2.13
CA ASP A 91 4.80 -1.56 1.96
C ASP A 91 4.32 -2.86 2.61
N CYS A 92 4.61 -3.98 1.95
CA CYS A 92 4.17 -5.31 2.35
C CYS A 92 4.72 -5.76 3.71
N ASP A 93 5.88 -5.25 4.13
CA ASP A 93 6.58 -5.66 5.35
C ASP A 93 5.96 -5.11 6.65
N LEU A 94 5.03 -4.17 6.54
CA LEU A 94 4.34 -3.53 7.67
C LEU A 94 5.30 -2.88 8.68
N GLN A 95 6.46 -2.38 8.24
CA GLN A 95 7.38 -1.64 9.12
C GLN A 95 6.76 -0.35 9.66
N HIS A 96 5.70 0.13 9.03
CA HIS A 96 4.93 1.29 9.46
C HIS A 96 3.59 0.84 10.06
N PRO A 97 3.11 1.52 11.13
CA PRO A 97 1.87 1.16 11.79
C PRO A 97 0.68 1.25 10.83
N PRO A 98 -0.02 0.14 10.51
CA PRO A 98 -1.16 0.16 9.59
C PRO A 98 -2.33 0.99 10.10
N GLU A 99 -2.40 1.27 11.42
CA GLU A 99 -3.40 2.14 12.05
C GLU A 99 -3.40 3.56 11.46
N LYS A 100 -2.26 4.00 10.92
CA LYS A 100 -2.15 5.30 10.23
C LYS A 100 -3.02 5.37 8.98
N ILE A 101 -3.29 4.26 8.32
CA ILE A 101 -4.21 4.21 7.17
C ILE A 101 -5.60 4.70 7.58
N VAL A 102 -6.08 4.28 8.74
CA VAL A 102 -7.40 4.69 9.26
C VAL A 102 -7.42 6.20 9.53
N GLU A 103 -6.38 6.74 10.20
CA GLU A 103 -6.27 8.17 10.45
C GLU A 103 -6.29 8.99 9.15
N MET A 104 -5.50 8.54 8.15
CA MET A 104 -5.40 9.20 6.85
C MET A 104 -6.71 9.14 6.07
N TYR A 105 -7.40 8.00 6.11
CA TYR A 105 -8.71 7.84 5.49
C TYR A 105 -9.75 8.80 6.10
N ARG A 106 -9.75 8.95 7.44
CA ARG A 106 -10.64 9.89 8.13
C ARG A 106 -10.35 11.36 7.79
N LEU A 107 -9.10 11.71 7.52
CA LEU A 107 -8.74 13.03 7.01
C LEU A 107 -9.24 13.24 5.58
N TRP A 108 -9.12 12.21 4.73
CA TRP A 108 -9.69 12.25 3.39
C TRP A 108 -11.22 12.46 3.42
N GLU A 109 -11.95 11.79 4.29
CA GLU A 109 -13.40 11.99 4.49
C GLU A 109 -13.75 13.45 4.91
N GLN A 110 -12.81 14.16 5.53
CA GLN A 110 -12.96 15.58 5.88
C GLN A 110 -12.67 16.53 4.70
N GLY A 111 -12.32 15.99 3.52
CA GLY A 111 -12.11 16.76 2.30
C GLY A 111 -10.66 17.05 1.96
N TYR A 112 -9.68 16.44 2.64
CA TYR A 112 -8.28 16.52 2.22
C TYR A 112 -8.04 15.63 1.00
N GLU A 113 -7.55 16.20 -0.09
CA GLU A 113 -7.33 15.46 -1.35
C GLU A 113 -6.07 14.61 -1.31
N ILE A 114 -5.05 15.05 -0.58
CA ILE A 114 -3.78 14.35 -0.39
C ILE A 114 -3.43 14.38 1.09
N VAL A 115 -3.19 13.20 1.67
CA VAL A 115 -2.76 13.04 3.06
C VAL A 115 -1.47 12.25 3.08
N GLU A 116 -0.40 12.83 3.63
CA GLU A 116 0.92 12.20 3.68
C GLU A 116 1.35 11.88 5.10
N GLY A 117 1.82 10.65 5.31
CA GLY A 117 2.44 10.24 6.56
C GLY A 117 3.92 10.62 6.60
N ILE A 118 4.29 11.58 7.48
CA ILE A 118 5.67 12.01 7.64
C ILE A 118 6.27 11.38 8.90
N LYS A 119 7.41 10.69 8.76
CA LYS A 119 8.16 10.17 9.91
C LYS A 119 8.84 11.33 10.65
N LYS A 120 8.38 11.61 11.86
CA LYS A 120 9.01 12.60 12.73
C LYS A 120 10.26 11.99 13.35
N GLU A 121 11.46 12.44 12.95
CA GLU A 121 12.71 12.06 13.63
C GLU A 121 12.71 12.62 15.06
N ARG A 122 12.87 11.74 16.05
CA ARG A 122 13.19 12.16 17.41
C ARG A 122 14.67 12.51 17.50
N GLY A 123 14.96 13.79 17.46
CA GLY A 123 16.13 14.42 18.09
C GLY A 123 17.50 14.10 17.54
N LYS A 124 18.06 14.98 16.78
CA LYS A 124 19.27 15.81 16.97
C LYS A 124 19.60 16.51 15.64
N GLU A 125 19.76 17.81 15.73
CA GLU A 125 20.19 18.67 14.65
C GLU A 125 21.47 18.14 14.00
N LYS A 126 21.43 17.84 12.70
CA LYS A 126 22.50 18.13 11.78
C LYS A 126 21.90 18.48 10.42
N LYS A 127 22.10 19.75 10.06
CA LYS A 127 21.92 20.28 8.72
C LYS A 127 22.68 19.39 7.74
N LEU A 128 22.05 19.05 6.63
CA LEU A 128 22.54 19.12 5.26
C LEU A 128 21.82 18.10 4.38
N HIS A 129 21.16 18.61 3.34
CA HIS A 129 20.83 17.98 2.08
C HIS A 129 20.70 16.45 2.05
N ASN A 130 19.45 15.99 2.17
CA ASN A 130 19.01 14.86 1.38
C ASN A 130 17.52 15.03 1.12
N ILE A 131 17.22 15.61 -0.04
CA ILE A 131 15.92 15.47 -0.71
C ILE A 131 15.90 14.03 -1.22
N GLY A 132 15.61 13.10 -0.34
CA GLY A 132 15.49 11.68 -0.59
C GLY A 132 14.21 11.19 0.04
N ALA A 133 13.17 11.07 -0.77
CA ALA A 133 11.98 10.26 -0.60
C ALA A 133 11.66 9.77 0.84
N ARG A 134 10.88 10.54 1.57
CA ARG A 134 10.33 10.14 2.88
C ARG A 134 8.82 10.00 2.85
N PHE A 135 8.28 9.54 1.73
CA PHE A 135 6.87 9.20 1.64
C PHE A 135 6.69 7.76 2.07
N PHE A 136 6.11 7.54 3.25
CA PHE A 136 5.84 6.19 3.74
C PHE A 136 4.39 5.78 3.49
N TYR A 137 3.48 6.73 3.47
CA TYR A 137 2.07 6.56 3.12
C TYR A 137 1.58 7.81 2.42
N SER A 138 0.75 7.63 1.44
CA SER A 138 -0.01 8.72 0.83
C SER A 138 -1.41 8.21 0.53
N VAL A 139 -2.43 8.88 1.07
CA VAL A 139 -3.81 8.71 0.60
C VAL A 139 -4.08 9.80 -0.40
N ILE A 140 -4.48 9.40 -1.60
CA ILE A 140 -4.73 10.29 -2.74
C ILE A 140 -6.19 10.13 -3.14
N SER A 141 -6.92 11.24 -3.26
CA SER A 141 -8.25 11.26 -3.84
C SER A 141 -8.17 10.89 -5.32
N ILE A 142 -9.06 10.00 -5.77
CA ILE A 142 -9.13 9.54 -7.16
C ILE A 142 -10.30 10.20 -7.90
N LYS A 143 -11.28 10.69 -7.14
CA LYS A 143 -12.47 11.38 -7.67
C LYS A 143 -12.60 12.78 -7.11
#